data_d31e0ea79210f6a16fa00de5655a9a58
#
_entry.id   d31e0ea79210f6a16fa00de5655a9a58
#
_cell.length_a   1.000
_cell.length_b   1.000
_cell.length_c   1.000
_cell.angle_alpha   90.00
_cell.angle_beta   90.00
_cell.angle_gamma   90.00
#
_symmetry.space_group_name_H-M   'P 1'
#
loop_
_entity.id
_entity.type
_entity.pdbx_description
1 polymer ?
#
loop_
_entity_poly.entity_id
_entity_poly.type
_entity_poly.pdbx_seq_one_letter_code
_entity_poly.pdbx_strand_id
1 'polypeptide(L)'
;MKSAGLFFALFIALAGSVPLRASEVNIYSHRQQFLLQPFLDAFTAETGIKTNVVYASKGLAQRLQAEGKASPADVILTVDIARLSEYAELDLLAPVVSDVLRSNIPPHLRANDNRWFAFSTRTRIVVTSKDRVADGALKDIEDLANPEWQGRLCSRKGSHVYNRSLMASIIAAHGEEFATSWGSALVGNLARRPQGNDRAQAKAIFEGQCDVAIMNHYYYGKMLYGEKEDHKDWAKSIRLVFTNQGNRGAHINISGGGVAIHSPNRESAIAFMEFLTGEKAQQLYGEINFEYPVNSNVAAGGVLQSFGEFKRDELEIEKLSELAPSAQMIIDRIGW
;
A
#
# COMPACT_ATOMS: atom_id res chain seq x y z
N MET A 1 39.40 4.28 82.61
CA MET A 1 38.70 5.05 81.61
C MET A 1 38.92 4.35 80.26
N LYS A 2 37.92 3.65 79.77
CA LYS A 2 37.98 2.88 78.48
C LYS A 2 37.19 3.65 77.43
N SER A 3 37.88 4.14 76.42
CA SER A 3 37.25 4.84 75.25
C SER A 3 36.84 3.76 74.23
N ALA A 4 35.53 3.68 73.92
CA ALA A 4 34.97 2.86 72.88
C ALA A 4 34.99 3.67 71.55
N GLY A 5 35.72 3.16 70.56
CA GLY A 5 35.72 3.70 69.18
C GLY A 5 34.56 3.15 68.38
N LEU A 6 33.75 4.02 67.87
CA LEU A 6 32.61 3.68 67.02
C LEU A 6 33.07 3.63 65.55
N PHE A 7 33.10 2.44 64.93
CA PHE A 7 33.38 2.27 63.50
C PHE A 7 32.05 2.49 62.73
N PHE A 8 31.99 3.57 61.92
CA PHE A 8 30.91 3.82 60.98
C PHE A 8 31.27 3.15 59.64
N ALA A 9 30.61 2.03 59.34
CA ALA A 9 30.75 1.38 58.03
C ALA A 9 29.91 2.13 57.00
N LEU A 10 30.57 2.79 56.05
CA LEU A 10 29.94 3.49 54.91
C LEU A 10 29.59 2.45 53.84
N PHE A 11 28.31 2.09 53.73
CA PHE A 11 27.80 1.28 52.63
C PHE A 11 27.66 2.17 51.38
N ILE A 12 28.60 2.07 50.45
CA ILE A 12 28.46 2.67 49.10
C ILE A 12 27.58 1.73 48.30
N ALA A 13 26.31 2.12 48.08
CA ALA A 13 25.45 1.46 47.15
C ALA A 13 25.92 1.79 45.71
N LEU A 14 26.57 0.85 45.05
CA LEU A 14 26.77 0.92 43.60
C LEU A 14 25.39 0.81 42.91
N ALA A 15 24.82 1.95 42.59
CA ALA A 15 23.73 2.01 41.64
C ALA A 15 24.29 1.61 40.26
N GLY A 16 24.14 0.33 39.89
CA GLY A 16 24.46 -0.14 38.56
C GLY A 16 23.60 0.62 37.55
N SER A 17 24.21 1.52 36.80
CA SER A 17 23.59 2.12 35.64
C SER A 17 23.32 1.01 34.61
N VAL A 18 22.09 0.54 34.56
CA VAL A 18 21.63 -0.28 33.43
C VAL A 18 21.82 0.60 32.19
N PRO A 19 22.63 0.18 31.20
CA PRO A 19 22.78 0.97 29.97
C PRO A 19 21.40 1.12 29.37
N LEU A 20 20.93 2.35 29.24
CA LEU A 20 19.73 2.68 28.50
C LEU A 20 20.01 2.28 27.05
N ARG A 21 19.56 1.08 26.65
CA ARG A 21 19.66 0.63 25.28
C ARG A 21 18.88 1.66 24.45
N ALA A 22 19.57 2.36 23.56
CA ALA A 22 18.89 3.31 22.69
C ALA A 22 17.75 2.56 22.00
N SER A 23 16.51 3.03 22.20
CA SER A 23 15.35 2.38 21.59
C SER A 23 15.48 2.45 20.07
N GLU A 24 15.25 1.33 19.41
CA GLU A 24 15.33 1.20 17.96
C GLU A 24 14.13 0.42 17.43
N VAL A 25 13.87 0.55 16.12
CA VAL A 25 12.92 -0.27 15.39
C VAL A 25 13.56 -0.77 14.09
N ASN A 26 13.51 -2.08 13.87
CA ASN A 26 14.06 -2.75 12.70
C ASN A 26 12.92 -3.10 11.74
N ILE A 27 12.94 -2.55 10.55
CA ILE A 27 11.84 -2.58 9.59
C ILE A 27 12.24 -3.44 8.39
N TYR A 28 11.49 -4.51 8.11
CA TYR A 28 11.58 -5.26 6.86
C TYR A 28 10.56 -4.70 5.88
N SER A 29 11.02 -4.12 4.77
CA SER A 29 10.17 -3.33 3.87
C SER A 29 10.22 -3.81 2.43
N HIS A 30 9.04 -3.98 1.82
CA HIS A 30 8.87 -4.11 0.37
C HIS A 30 8.77 -2.74 -0.33
N ARG A 31 8.66 -1.65 0.44
CA ARG A 31 8.70 -0.27 -0.07
C ARG A 31 10.15 0.17 -0.17
N GLN A 32 10.51 0.77 -1.30
CA GLN A 32 11.85 1.32 -1.54
C GLN A 32 12.20 2.36 -0.48
N GLN A 33 13.44 2.34 -0.01
CA GLN A 33 13.90 3.15 1.11
C GLN A 33 13.67 4.65 0.90
N PHE A 34 13.93 5.19 -0.28
CA PHE A 34 13.74 6.62 -0.54
C PHE A 34 12.29 7.10 -0.40
N LEU A 35 11.30 6.21 -0.55
CA LEU A 35 9.89 6.51 -0.31
C LEU A 35 9.49 6.41 1.16
N LEU A 36 10.31 5.76 1.97
CA LEU A 36 10.08 5.56 3.39
C LEU A 36 10.91 6.54 4.23
N GLN A 37 12.08 6.99 3.73
CA GLN A 37 13.03 7.79 4.49
C GLN A 37 12.42 9.03 5.16
N PRO A 38 11.56 9.85 4.52
CA PRO A 38 10.95 11.00 5.17
C PRO A 38 10.10 10.65 6.39
N PHE A 39 9.46 9.46 6.41
CA PHE A 39 8.71 8.96 7.55
C PHE A 39 9.64 8.53 8.69
N LEU A 40 10.76 7.89 8.35
CA LEU A 40 11.77 7.45 9.32
C LEU A 40 12.41 8.64 10.02
N ASP A 41 12.78 9.65 9.25
CA ASP A 41 13.37 10.89 9.76
C ASP A 41 12.40 11.63 10.68
N ALA A 42 11.14 11.75 10.27
CA ALA A 42 10.09 12.39 11.04
C ALA A 42 9.79 11.63 12.35
N PHE A 43 9.72 10.30 12.30
CA PHE A 43 9.52 9.44 13.47
C PHE A 43 10.71 9.57 14.46
N THR A 44 11.93 9.48 13.96
CA THR A 44 13.13 9.60 14.80
C THR A 44 13.23 11.00 15.42
N ALA A 45 12.89 12.05 14.67
CA ALA A 45 12.90 13.43 15.18
C ALA A 45 11.86 13.65 16.29
N GLU A 46 10.69 12.97 16.21
CA GLU A 46 9.61 13.09 17.19
C GLU A 46 9.85 12.25 18.45
N THR A 47 10.37 11.04 18.28
CA THR A 47 10.43 10.04 19.36
C THR A 47 11.81 9.78 19.91
N GLY A 48 12.87 10.14 19.20
CA GLY A 48 14.24 9.74 19.48
C GLY A 48 14.55 8.26 19.19
N ILE A 49 13.59 7.46 18.74
CA ILE A 49 13.75 6.05 18.39
C ILE A 49 14.49 5.95 17.05
N LYS A 50 15.58 5.20 17.01
CA LYS A 50 16.33 4.96 15.76
C LYS A 50 15.61 3.96 14.87
N THR A 51 15.72 4.15 13.56
CA THR A 51 15.11 3.26 12.57
C THR A 51 16.18 2.57 11.72
N ASN A 52 16.07 1.25 11.56
CA ASN A 52 16.91 0.45 10.67
C ASN A 52 16.02 -0.22 9.63
N VAL A 53 16.39 -0.18 8.34
CA VAL A 53 15.56 -0.73 7.26
C VAL A 53 16.31 -1.78 6.46
N VAL A 54 15.69 -2.93 6.30
CA VAL A 54 16.06 -3.94 5.31
C VAL A 54 15.04 -3.90 4.19
N TYR A 55 15.49 -3.53 3.00
CA TYR A 55 14.66 -3.49 1.81
C TYR A 55 14.89 -4.73 0.95
N ALA A 56 13.80 -5.40 0.53
CA ALA A 56 13.83 -6.36 -0.58
C ALA A 56 12.47 -6.40 -1.29
N SER A 57 12.51 -6.50 -2.61
CA SER A 57 11.30 -6.61 -3.43
C SER A 57 10.61 -7.97 -3.31
N LYS A 58 11.33 -9.02 -2.87
CA LYS A 58 10.88 -10.41 -2.69
C LYS A 58 11.69 -11.08 -1.58
N GLY A 59 11.18 -12.20 -1.04
CA GLY A 59 11.93 -13.10 -0.16
C GLY A 59 12.01 -12.68 1.30
N LEU A 60 11.35 -11.59 1.74
CA LEU A 60 11.39 -11.18 3.15
C LEU A 60 10.57 -12.11 4.05
N ALA A 61 9.47 -12.69 3.57
CA ALA A 61 8.69 -13.66 4.34
C ALA A 61 9.52 -14.93 4.62
N GLN A 62 10.15 -15.47 3.58
CA GLN A 62 11.04 -16.64 3.69
C GLN A 62 12.25 -16.35 4.58
N ARG A 63 12.81 -15.16 4.50
CA ARG A 63 13.89 -14.70 5.38
C ARG A 63 13.43 -14.66 6.83
N LEU A 64 12.28 -14.07 7.12
CA LEU A 64 11.72 -13.98 8.46
C LEU A 64 11.44 -15.38 9.05
N GLN A 65 10.92 -16.32 8.24
CA GLN A 65 10.75 -17.72 8.63
C GLN A 65 12.08 -18.40 8.97
N ALA A 66 13.10 -18.21 8.12
CA ALA A 66 14.43 -18.82 8.34
C ALA A 66 15.14 -18.26 9.58
N GLU A 67 15.00 -16.97 9.86
CA GLU A 67 15.53 -16.32 11.05
C GLU A 67 14.80 -16.75 12.33
N GLY A 68 13.50 -17.03 12.24
CA GLY A 68 12.66 -17.49 13.36
C GLY A 68 12.76 -16.57 14.58
N LYS A 69 12.99 -17.14 15.77
CA LYS A 69 13.13 -16.38 17.02
C LYS A 69 14.38 -15.49 17.09
N ALA A 70 15.35 -15.70 16.21
CA ALA A 70 16.56 -14.87 16.12
C ALA A 70 16.41 -13.68 15.17
N SER A 71 15.24 -13.51 14.54
CA SER A 71 15.01 -12.38 13.65
C SER A 71 15.11 -11.05 14.39
N PRO A 72 15.86 -10.08 13.83
CA PRO A 72 15.88 -8.73 14.37
C PRO A 72 14.66 -7.89 13.96
N ALA A 73 13.80 -8.40 13.06
CA ALA A 73 12.69 -7.64 12.51
C ALA A 73 11.64 -7.30 13.58
N ASP A 74 11.26 -6.03 13.63
CA ASP A 74 10.21 -5.52 14.49
C ASP A 74 8.93 -5.24 13.73
N VAL A 75 9.04 -4.60 12.56
CA VAL A 75 7.90 -4.22 11.70
C VAL A 75 8.08 -4.76 10.30
N ILE A 76 7.02 -5.31 9.75
CA ILE A 76 6.93 -5.69 8.35
C ILE A 76 6.09 -4.63 7.63
N LEU A 77 6.63 -4.03 6.54
CA LEU A 77 5.91 -3.09 5.69
C LEU A 77 5.74 -3.64 4.28
N THR A 78 4.51 -3.65 3.79
CA THR A 78 4.19 -4.07 2.42
C THR A 78 3.46 -2.98 1.65
N VAL A 79 3.32 -3.19 0.35
CA VAL A 79 2.64 -2.26 -0.57
C VAL A 79 1.42 -2.88 -1.27
N ASP A 80 0.92 -4.00 -0.73
CA ASP A 80 -0.26 -4.70 -1.26
C ASP A 80 -0.84 -5.65 -0.21
N ILE A 81 -2.18 -5.75 -0.14
CA ILE A 81 -2.84 -6.65 0.81
C ILE A 81 -2.44 -8.10 0.59
N ALA A 82 -2.32 -8.57 -0.66
CA ALA A 82 -1.97 -9.96 -0.94
C ALA A 82 -0.59 -10.35 -0.38
N ARG A 83 0.35 -9.40 -0.32
CA ARG A 83 1.65 -9.62 0.34
C ARG A 83 1.51 -9.61 1.86
N LEU A 84 0.65 -8.75 2.39
CA LEU A 84 0.46 -8.65 3.83
C LEU A 84 -0.25 -9.90 4.39
N SER A 85 -1.22 -10.42 3.64
CA SER A 85 -1.91 -11.67 3.97
C SER A 85 -0.95 -12.87 3.97
N GLU A 86 0.03 -12.93 3.05
CA GLU A 86 1.08 -13.97 3.06
C GLU A 86 1.78 -14.06 4.42
N TYR A 87 2.13 -12.91 5.02
CA TYR A 87 2.74 -12.90 6.36
C TYR A 87 1.78 -13.37 7.46
N ALA A 88 0.51 -13.02 7.35
CA ALA A 88 -0.51 -13.44 8.31
C ALA A 88 -0.79 -14.95 8.21
N GLU A 89 -0.90 -15.50 6.99
CA GLU A 89 -1.10 -16.92 6.71
C GLU A 89 0.07 -17.80 7.18
N LEU A 90 1.28 -17.25 7.16
CA LEU A 90 2.50 -17.91 7.64
C LEU A 90 2.74 -17.71 9.15
N ASP A 91 1.79 -17.12 9.88
CA ASP A 91 1.89 -16.80 11.32
C ASP A 91 3.14 -15.97 11.69
N LEU A 92 3.54 -15.06 10.78
CA LEU A 92 4.73 -14.22 10.96
C LEU A 92 4.42 -12.87 11.61
N LEU A 93 3.15 -12.54 11.86
CA LEU A 93 2.70 -11.30 12.47
C LEU A 93 2.06 -11.54 13.84
N ALA A 94 2.41 -10.70 14.81
CA ALA A 94 1.81 -10.70 16.13
C ALA A 94 0.56 -9.82 16.19
N PRO A 95 -0.50 -10.21 16.90
CA PRO A 95 -1.65 -9.34 17.12
C PRO A 95 -1.26 -8.12 17.96
N VAL A 96 -1.77 -6.95 17.59
CA VAL A 96 -1.52 -5.68 18.28
C VAL A 96 -2.85 -5.08 18.76
N VAL A 97 -2.94 -4.80 20.05
CA VAL A 97 -4.04 -4.05 20.63
C VAL A 97 -3.57 -2.62 20.86
N SER A 98 -4.08 -1.68 20.07
CA SER A 98 -3.80 -0.25 20.18
C SER A 98 -5.08 0.53 19.91
N ASP A 99 -5.45 1.41 20.84
CA ASP A 99 -6.61 2.28 20.68
C ASP A 99 -6.36 3.33 19.59
N VAL A 100 -5.10 3.78 19.44
CA VAL A 100 -4.69 4.71 18.39
C VAL A 100 -4.91 4.10 17.01
N LEU A 101 -4.39 2.89 16.78
CA LEU A 101 -4.57 2.20 15.49
C LEU A 101 -6.05 1.92 15.19
N ARG A 102 -6.82 1.53 16.20
CA ARG A 102 -8.26 1.25 16.04
C ARG A 102 -9.07 2.51 15.76
N SER A 103 -8.69 3.64 16.35
CA SER A 103 -9.34 4.93 16.14
C SER A 103 -9.02 5.52 14.75
N ASN A 104 -7.76 5.38 14.31
CA ASN A 104 -7.28 6.01 13.09
C ASN A 104 -7.56 5.18 11.81
N ILE A 105 -7.80 3.88 11.95
CA ILE A 105 -7.96 2.99 10.79
C ILE A 105 -9.36 2.38 10.78
N PRO A 106 -10.16 2.62 9.72
CA PRO A 106 -11.46 2.01 9.54
C PRO A 106 -11.42 0.47 9.63
N PRO A 107 -12.47 -0.20 10.16
CA PRO A 107 -12.48 -1.64 10.35
C PRO A 107 -12.13 -2.45 9.09
N HIS A 108 -12.67 -2.09 7.93
CA HIS A 108 -12.42 -2.78 6.65
C HIS A 108 -10.98 -2.64 6.12
N LEU A 109 -10.14 -1.78 6.75
CA LEU A 109 -8.73 -1.55 6.40
C LEU A 109 -7.74 -2.14 7.41
N ARG A 110 -8.17 -3.04 8.27
CA ARG A 110 -7.33 -3.76 9.23
C ARG A 110 -7.80 -5.20 9.44
N ALA A 111 -6.90 -6.07 9.87
CA ALA A 111 -7.24 -7.44 10.19
C ALA A 111 -8.21 -7.54 11.37
N ASN A 112 -9.20 -8.42 11.30
CA ASN A 112 -10.14 -8.68 12.39
C ASN A 112 -9.44 -9.23 13.66
N ASP A 113 -8.32 -9.92 13.49
CA ASP A 113 -7.46 -10.44 14.56
C ASP A 113 -6.34 -9.48 14.98
N ASN A 114 -6.32 -8.25 14.44
CA ASN A 114 -5.35 -7.19 14.72
C ASN A 114 -3.88 -7.56 14.38
N ARG A 115 -3.63 -8.48 13.45
CA ARG A 115 -2.27 -8.83 13.04
C ARG A 115 -1.68 -7.86 12.02
N TRP A 116 -2.51 -7.17 11.23
CA TRP A 116 -2.05 -6.17 10.28
C TRP A 116 -2.98 -4.96 10.19
N PHE A 117 -2.42 -3.84 9.71
CA PHE A 117 -3.08 -2.55 9.60
C PHE A 117 -2.67 -1.85 8.30
N ALA A 118 -3.62 -1.16 7.66
CA ALA A 118 -3.33 -0.27 6.55
C ALA A 118 -2.77 1.06 7.06
N PHE A 119 -1.81 1.63 6.32
CA PHE A 119 -1.24 2.95 6.60
C PHE A 119 -1.55 3.97 5.50
N SER A 120 -1.87 3.52 4.31
CA SER A 120 -2.36 4.35 3.21
C SER A 120 -3.20 3.53 2.25
N THR A 121 -4.04 4.22 1.47
CA THR A 121 -4.81 3.59 0.40
C THR A 121 -4.40 4.14 -0.96
N ARG A 122 -4.57 3.32 -1.97
CA ARG A 122 -4.44 3.68 -3.39
C ARG A 122 -5.60 3.12 -4.18
N THR A 123 -5.93 3.77 -5.27
CA THR A 123 -6.98 3.31 -6.17
C THR A 123 -6.42 2.94 -7.53
N ARG A 124 -6.98 1.91 -8.14
CA ARG A 124 -6.75 1.53 -9.51
C ARG A 124 -7.77 2.22 -10.37
N ILE A 125 -7.31 3.18 -11.15
CA ILE A 125 -8.14 4.04 -11.98
C ILE A 125 -8.06 3.63 -13.44
N VAL A 126 -9.01 4.09 -14.21
CA VAL A 126 -8.89 4.17 -15.67
C VAL A 126 -8.34 5.55 -16.03
N VAL A 127 -7.48 5.61 -17.02
CA VAL A 127 -7.03 6.86 -17.65
C VAL A 127 -7.42 6.86 -19.10
N THR A 128 -7.87 8.01 -19.60
CA THR A 128 -8.33 8.19 -20.96
C THR A 128 -7.56 9.30 -21.65
N SER A 129 -7.36 9.18 -22.96
CA SER A 129 -6.82 10.28 -23.77
C SER A 129 -7.75 11.51 -23.70
N LYS A 130 -7.20 12.67 -23.40
CA LYS A 130 -7.97 13.92 -23.37
C LYS A 130 -8.56 14.30 -24.73
N ASP A 131 -7.83 13.96 -25.80
CA ASP A 131 -8.16 14.40 -27.15
C ASP A 131 -9.04 13.41 -27.91
N ARG A 132 -8.96 12.09 -27.59
CA ARG A 132 -9.60 11.02 -28.35
C ARG A 132 -10.74 10.31 -27.62
N VAL A 133 -10.96 10.62 -26.36
CA VAL A 133 -12.07 10.07 -25.55
C VAL A 133 -12.86 11.22 -24.94
N ALA A 134 -14.16 11.24 -25.20
CA ALA A 134 -15.06 12.24 -24.64
C ALA A 134 -15.10 12.13 -23.10
N ASP A 135 -15.28 13.25 -22.43
CA ASP A 135 -15.47 13.23 -20.98
C ASP A 135 -16.74 12.49 -20.60
N GLY A 136 -16.67 11.64 -19.56
CA GLY A 136 -17.80 10.82 -19.12
C GLY A 136 -18.14 9.62 -20.03
N ALA A 137 -17.36 9.33 -21.08
CA ALA A 137 -17.56 8.16 -21.94
C ALA A 137 -17.35 6.82 -21.21
N LEU A 138 -16.58 6.82 -20.12
CA LEU A 138 -16.35 5.67 -19.27
C LEU A 138 -16.68 6.05 -17.81
N LYS A 139 -17.52 5.26 -17.16
CA LYS A 139 -17.99 5.50 -15.80
C LYS A 139 -17.60 4.37 -14.84
N ASP A 140 -17.77 3.15 -15.26
CA ASP A 140 -17.51 1.96 -14.45
C ASP A 140 -16.31 1.18 -15.00
N ILE A 141 -15.61 0.46 -14.14
CA ILE A 141 -14.51 -0.40 -14.58
C ILE A 141 -15.00 -1.51 -15.50
N GLU A 142 -16.26 -1.90 -15.33
CA GLU A 142 -16.97 -2.88 -16.13
C GLU A 142 -17.12 -2.42 -17.60
N ASP A 143 -17.18 -1.13 -17.86
CA ASP A 143 -17.28 -0.53 -19.21
C ASP A 143 -16.09 -0.89 -20.11
N LEU A 144 -14.93 -1.25 -19.52
CA LEU A 144 -13.75 -1.69 -20.30
C LEU A 144 -14.01 -2.93 -21.15
N ALA A 145 -15.09 -3.67 -20.88
CA ALA A 145 -15.54 -4.81 -21.66
C ALA A 145 -16.39 -4.42 -22.88
N ASN A 146 -16.83 -3.16 -23.00
CA ASN A 146 -17.69 -2.70 -24.08
C ASN A 146 -16.95 -2.74 -25.43
N PRO A 147 -17.63 -3.15 -26.53
CA PRO A 147 -17.01 -3.27 -27.85
C PRO A 147 -16.45 -1.96 -28.42
N GLU A 148 -16.91 -0.82 -27.94
CA GLU A 148 -16.40 0.51 -28.36
C GLU A 148 -14.90 0.72 -28.04
N TRP A 149 -14.35 -0.08 -27.11
CA TRP A 149 -12.94 -0.04 -26.74
C TRP A 149 -12.08 -1.04 -27.50
N GLN A 150 -12.63 -1.75 -28.48
CA GLN A 150 -11.89 -2.72 -29.29
C GLN A 150 -10.68 -2.07 -29.97
N GLY A 151 -9.47 -2.63 -29.70
CA GLY A 151 -8.21 -2.12 -30.21
C GLY A 151 -7.78 -0.77 -29.62
N ARG A 152 -8.42 -0.32 -28.51
CA ARG A 152 -8.18 1.01 -27.92
C ARG A 152 -7.71 0.96 -26.46
N LEU A 153 -7.61 -0.25 -25.85
CA LEU A 153 -7.24 -0.43 -24.44
C LEU A 153 -5.78 -0.87 -24.31
N CYS A 154 -5.05 -0.28 -23.35
CA CYS A 154 -3.74 -0.73 -22.92
C CYS A 154 -3.74 -1.20 -21.47
N SER A 155 -2.99 -2.25 -21.19
CA SER A 155 -2.81 -2.76 -19.84
C SER A 155 -1.40 -3.33 -19.64
N ARG A 156 -0.93 -3.32 -18.40
CA ARG A 156 0.16 -4.17 -17.97
C ARG A 156 -0.33 -5.61 -17.83
N LYS A 157 0.58 -6.59 -17.64
CA LYS A 157 0.22 -7.99 -17.46
C LYS A 157 -0.83 -8.17 -16.37
N GLY A 158 -1.87 -8.97 -16.65
CA GLY A 158 -2.92 -9.32 -15.69
C GLY A 158 -2.38 -10.02 -14.44
N SER A 159 -1.36 -10.87 -14.60
CA SER A 159 -0.67 -11.58 -13.50
C SER A 159 0.08 -10.66 -12.51
N HIS A 160 0.24 -9.36 -12.83
CA HIS A 160 0.80 -8.43 -11.87
C HIS A 160 -0.16 -8.21 -10.71
N VAL A 161 0.37 -8.15 -9.48
CA VAL A 161 -0.40 -8.07 -8.23
C VAL A 161 -1.53 -7.02 -8.28
N TYR A 162 -1.33 -5.87 -8.94
CA TYR A 162 -2.36 -4.82 -9.03
C TYR A 162 -3.56 -5.22 -9.89
N ASN A 163 -3.34 -5.88 -11.02
CA ASN A 163 -4.44 -6.36 -11.88
C ASN A 163 -5.10 -7.60 -11.30
N ARG A 164 -4.32 -8.46 -10.60
CA ARG A 164 -4.87 -9.61 -9.87
C ARG A 164 -5.81 -9.15 -8.76
N SER A 165 -5.44 -8.12 -7.99
CA SER A 165 -6.34 -7.52 -6.98
C SER A 165 -7.57 -6.87 -7.61
N LEU A 166 -7.43 -6.22 -8.77
CA LEU A 166 -8.58 -5.70 -9.52
C LEU A 166 -9.51 -6.84 -9.95
N MET A 167 -8.98 -7.92 -10.53
CA MET A 167 -9.77 -9.10 -10.89
C MET A 167 -10.47 -9.70 -9.67
N ALA A 168 -9.78 -9.80 -8.52
CA ALA A 168 -10.37 -10.24 -7.26
C ALA A 168 -11.55 -9.34 -6.83
N SER A 169 -11.46 -8.02 -7.03
CA SER A 169 -12.58 -7.11 -6.72
C SER A 169 -13.77 -7.29 -7.66
N ILE A 170 -13.54 -7.64 -8.92
CA ILE A 170 -14.61 -7.97 -9.88
C ILE A 170 -15.30 -9.29 -9.47
N ILE A 171 -14.51 -10.30 -9.07
CA ILE A 171 -15.06 -11.57 -8.54
C ILE A 171 -15.91 -11.30 -7.31
N ALA A 172 -15.43 -10.49 -6.36
CA ALA A 172 -16.17 -10.16 -5.15
C ALA A 172 -17.49 -9.45 -5.43
N ALA A 173 -17.53 -8.57 -6.43
CA ALA A 173 -18.72 -7.81 -6.78
C ALA A 173 -19.74 -8.60 -7.62
N HIS A 174 -19.29 -9.50 -8.51
CA HIS A 174 -20.12 -10.07 -9.57
C HIS A 174 -20.02 -11.60 -9.71
N GLY A 175 -19.10 -12.25 -9.00
CA GLY A 175 -18.81 -13.67 -9.12
C GLY A 175 -17.84 -14.02 -10.27
N GLU A 176 -17.37 -15.28 -10.27
CA GLU A 176 -16.31 -15.75 -11.19
C GLU A 176 -16.75 -15.83 -12.66
N GLU A 177 -18.03 -16.16 -12.93
CA GLU A 177 -18.57 -16.25 -14.28
C GLU A 177 -18.54 -14.89 -14.98
N PHE A 178 -19.08 -13.85 -14.30
CA PHE A 178 -19.02 -12.47 -14.79
C PHE A 178 -17.57 -12.01 -14.96
N ALA A 179 -16.72 -12.22 -13.96
CA ALA A 179 -15.32 -11.82 -13.98
C ALA A 179 -14.55 -12.45 -15.17
N THR A 180 -14.85 -13.71 -15.49
CA THR A 180 -14.27 -14.43 -16.64
C THR A 180 -14.75 -13.80 -17.97
N SER A 181 -16.02 -13.53 -18.10
CA SER A 181 -16.63 -12.92 -19.29
C SER A 181 -16.10 -11.49 -19.50
N TRP A 182 -16.12 -10.69 -18.44
CA TRP A 182 -15.58 -9.33 -18.43
C TRP A 182 -14.10 -9.30 -18.82
N GLY A 183 -13.29 -10.15 -18.18
CA GLY A 183 -11.86 -10.21 -18.45
C GLY A 183 -11.53 -10.67 -19.86
N SER A 184 -12.31 -11.61 -20.43
CA SER A 184 -12.18 -12.04 -21.82
C SER A 184 -12.46 -10.92 -22.80
N ALA A 185 -13.55 -10.14 -22.55
CA ALA A 185 -13.89 -8.98 -23.37
C ALA A 185 -12.84 -7.86 -23.24
N LEU A 186 -12.34 -7.59 -22.02
CA LEU A 186 -11.26 -6.65 -21.79
C LEU A 186 -10.01 -7.05 -22.60
N VAL A 187 -9.61 -8.33 -22.60
CA VAL A 187 -8.47 -8.83 -23.38
C VAL A 187 -8.72 -8.66 -24.88
N GLY A 188 -9.96 -8.90 -25.36
CA GLY A 188 -10.39 -8.67 -26.73
C GLY A 188 -10.28 -7.21 -27.17
N ASN A 189 -10.39 -6.27 -26.22
CA ASN A 189 -10.32 -4.81 -26.45
C ASN A 189 -8.88 -4.28 -26.43
N LEU A 190 -7.87 -5.10 -26.13
CA LEU A 190 -6.48 -4.65 -26.03
C LEU A 190 -5.94 -4.24 -27.41
N ALA A 191 -5.35 -3.05 -27.48
CA ALA A 191 -4.65 -2.52 -28.66
C ALA A 191 -3.32 -3.24 -28.90
N ARG A 192 -2.75 -3.83 -27.86
CA ARG A 192 -1.47 -4.54 -27.88
C ARG A 192 -1.39 -5.57 -26.76
N ARG A 193 -0.45 -6.51 -26.85
CA ARG A 193 -0.18 -7.45 -25.75
C ARG A 193 0.14 -6.70 -24.46
N PRO A 194 -0.37 -7.17 -23.30
CA PRO A 194 -0.08 -6.57 -22.00
C PRO A 194 1.42 -6.47 -21.73
N GLN A 195 1.93 -5.26 -21.47
CA GLN A 195 3.36 -5.03 -21.25
C GLN A 195 3.63 -3.74 -20.47
N GLY A 196 4.87 -3.61 -20.00
CA GLY A 196 5.34 -2.43 -19.30
C GLY A 196 4.75 -2.26 -17.89
N ASN A 197 5.02 -1.12 -17.30
CA ASN A 197 4.46 -0.70 -16.01
C ASN A 197 3.33 0.34 -16.21
N ASP A 198 2.79 0.87 -15.13
CA ASP A 198 1.67 1.83 -15.22
C ASP A 198 2.05 3.12 -15.96
N ARG A 199 3.29 3.64 -15.82
CA ARG A 199 3.74 4.81 -16.61
C ARG A 199 3.82 4.50 -18.12
N ALA A 200 4.19 3.26 -18.47
CA ALA A 200 4.21 2.83 -19.86
C ALA A 200 2.81 2.78 -20.50
N GLN A 201 1.75 2.69 -19.69
CA GLN A 201 0.38 2.78 -20.19
C GLN A 201 0.04 4.24 -20.52
N ALA A 202 0.38 5.21 -19.65
CA ALA A 202 0.21 6.63 -19.93
C ALA A 202 1.02 7.07 -21.18
N LYS A 203 2.28 6.59 -21.28
CA LYS A 203 3.11 6.79 -22.48
C LYS A 203 2.42 6.28 -23.74
N ALA A 204 1.82 5.08 -23.69
CA ALA A 204 1.14 4.50 -24.86
C ALA A 204 -0.07 5.32 -25.32
N ILE A 205 -0.79 5.93 -24.37
CA ILE A 205 -1.89 6.87 -24.70
C ILE A 205 -1.29 8.12 -25.35
N PHE A 206 -0.24 8.70 -24.79
CA PHE A 206 0.45 9.86 -25.36
C PHE A 206 0.91 9.61 -26.80
N GLU A 207 1.48 8.44 -27.06
CA GLU A 207 1.97 8.02 -28.38
C GLU A 207 0.84 7.57 -29.36
N GLY A 208 -0.42 7.58 -28.93
CA GLY A 208 -1.55 7.17 -29.78
C GLY A 208 -1.67 5.66 -30.01
N GLN A 209 -0.98 4.83 -29.21
CA GLN A 209 -1.07 3.37 -29.34
C GLN A 209 -2.36 2.80 -28.75
N CYS A 210 -3.00 3.52 -27.85
CA CYS A 210 -4.31 3.25 -27.27
C CYS A 210 -4.94 4.54 -26.75
N ASP A 211 -6.22 4.49 -26.39
CA ASP A 211 -6.97 5.64 -25.93
C ASP A 211 -7.34 5.54 -24.45
N VAL A 212 -7.37 4.33 -23.92
CA VAL A 212 -7.79 4.00 -22.56
C VAL A 212 -6.75 3.07 -21.94
N ALA A 213 -6.49 3.22 -20.65
CA ALA A 213 -5.62 2.31 -19.93
C ALA A 213 -5.95 2.22 -18.43
N ILE A 214 -5.47 1.16 -17.79
CA ILE A 214 -5.61 0.94 -16.35
C ILE A 214 -4.27 1.25 -15.65
N MET A 215 -4.30 2.07 -14.59
CA MET A 215 -3.11 2.38 -13.80
C MET A 215 -3.46 2.75 -12.35
N ASN A 216 -2.48 2.72 -11.46
CA ASN A 216 -2.67 3.28 -10.13
C ASN A 216 -2.53 4.81 -10.17
N HIS A 217 -3.42 5.52 -9.48
CA HIS A 217 -3.49 6.98 -9.49
C HIS A 217 -2.20 7.68 -9.08
N TYR A 218 -1.45 7.14 -8.11
CA TYR A 218 -0.21 7.77 -7.63
C TYR A 218 0.88 7.88 -8.69
N TYR A 219 0.84 7.04 -9.75
CA TYR A 219 1.76 7.22 -10.88
C TYR A 219 1.49 8.50 -11.65
N TYR A 220 0.22 8.93 -11.71
CA TYR A 220 -0.12 10.22 -12.30
C TYR A 220 0.56 11.37 -11.54
N GLY A 221 0.43 11.40 -10.21
CA GLY A 221 1.11 12.39 -9.38
C GLY A 221 2.64 12.35 -9.55
N LYS A 222 3.23 11.16 -9.52
CA LYS A 222 4.68 10.98 -9.73
C LYS A 222 5.16 11.38 -11.13
N MET A 223 4.32 11.30 -12.14
CA MET A 223 4.64 11.81 -13.49
C MET A 223 4.49 13.33 -13.56
N LEU A 224 3.39 13.87 -13.04
CA LEU A 224 3.06 15.29 -13.16
C LEU A 224 4.01 16.18 -12.35
N TYR A 225 4.40 15.73 -11.15
CA TYR A 225 5.24 16.49 -10.20
C TYR A 225 6.67 15.97 -10.11
N GLY A 226 7.04 14.97 -10.90
CA GLY A 226 8.40 14.46 -10.99
C GLY A 226 9.32 15.35 -11.84
N GLU A 227 10.60 15.00 -11.90
CA GLU A 227 11.61 15.79 -12.60
C GLU A 227 11.64 15.58 -14.12
N LYS A 228 11.08 14.46 -14.63
CA LYS A 228 11.17 14.08 -16.04
C LYS A 228 10.11 14.78 -16.87
N GLU A 229 10.51 15.63 -17.82
CA GLU A 229 9.58 16.38 -18.66
C GLU A 229 8.71 15.48 -19.55
N ASP A 230 9.27 14.40 -20.12
CA ASP A 230 8.50 13.43 -20.87
C ASP A 230 7.38 12.79 -20.05
N HIS A 231 7.62 12.53 -18.76
CA HIS A 231 6.57 12.04 -17.86
C HIS A 231 5.46 13.05 -17.63
N LYS A 232 5.81 14.36 -17.55
CA LYS A 232 4.82 15.42 -17.40
C LYS A 232 3.92 15.52 -18.62
N ASP A 233 4.48 15.36 -19.82
CA ASP A 233 3.73 15.37 -21.07
C ASP A 233 2.76 14.18 -21.14
N TRP A 234 3.21 12.98 -20.72
CA TRP A 234 2.31 11.82 -20.64
C TRP A 234 1.16 12.07 -19.65
N ALA A 235 1.45 12.63 -18.48
CA ALA A 235 0.43 12.96 -17.49
C ALA A 235 -0.56 14.00 -18.00
N LYS A 236 -0.09 15.05 -18.68
CA LYS A 236 -0.95 16.11 -19.24
C LYS A 236 -1.88 15.61 -20.35
N SER A 237 -1.50 14.55 -21.09
CA SER A 237 -2.28 13.99 -22.19
C SER A 237 -3.46 13.12 -21.75
N ILE A 238 -3.50 12.72 -20.46
CA ILE A 238 -4.51 11.81 -19.94
C ILE A 238 -5.46 12.48 -18.93
N ARG A 239 -6.69 11.98 -18.87
CA ARG A 239 -7.70 12.30 -17.86
C ARG A 239 -7.82 11.11 -16.90
N LEU A 240 -7.95 11.40 -15.60
CA LEU A 240 -8.22 10.38 -14.58
C LEU A 240 -9.72 10.10 -14.51
N VAL A 241 -10.06 8.83 -14.46
CA VAL A 241 -11.44 8.37 -14.24
C VAL A 241 -11.44 7.48 -13.00
N PHE A 242 -12.02 8.00 -11.91
CA PHE A 242 -12.37 7.19 -10.75
C PHE A 242 -13.65 6.44 -11.07
N THR A 243 -13.56 5.14 -11.25
CA THR A 243 -14.68 4.33 -11.73
C THR A 243 -15.72 4.05 -10.64
N ASN A 244 -16.91 3.60 -11.05
CA ASN A 244 -17.96 3.08 -10.15
C ASN A 244 -18.51 4.10 -9.14
N GLN A 245 -18.49 5.39 -9.48
CA GLN A 245 -18.95 6.45 -8.57
C GLN A 245 -20.45 6.44 -8.34
N GLY A 246 -21.24 5.92 -9.28
CA GLY A 246 -22.68 5.74 -9.17
C GLY A 246 -23.11 4.49 -8.41
N ASN A 247 -22.18 3.59 -8.07
CA ASN A 247 -22.47 2.31 -7.42
C ASN A 247 -21.50 2.00 -6.29
N ARG A 248 -20.67 0.94 -6.35
CA ARG A 248 -19.82 0.46 -5.25
C ARG A 248 -18.62 1.37 -4.89
N GLY A 249 -18.21 2.26 -5.77
CA GLY A 249 -17.00 3.06 -5.60
C GLY A 249 -15.79 2.46 -6.30
N ALA A 250 -14.71 3.24 -6.38
CA ALA A 250 -13.48 2.84 -7.06
C ALA A 250 -12.72 1.78 -6.26
N HIS A 251 -12.23 0.75 -6.95
CA HIS A 251 -11.38 -0.28 -6.34
C HIS A 251 -10.16 0.33 -5.64
N ILE A 252 -9.97 -0.02 -4.39
CA ILE A 252 -8.82 0.38 -3.58
C ILE A 252 -7.94 -0.81 -3.20
N ASN A 253 -6.70 -0.52 -2.85
CA ASN A 253 -5.78 -1.44 -2.20
C ASN A 253 -4.93 -0.65 -1.20
N ILE A 254 -4.13 -1.31 -0.36
CA ILE A 254 -3.44 -0.71 0.77
C ILE A 254 -1.93 -0.81 0.68
N SER A 255 -1.24 0.13 1.32
CA SER A 255 0.07 -0.09 1.89
C SER A 255 -0.12 -0.26 3.39
N GLY A 256 0.46 -1.30 3.95
CA GLY A 256 0.22 -1.65 5.35
C GLY A 256 1.36 -2.43 5.96
N GLY A 257 1.17 -2.86 7.18
CA GLY A 257 2.17 -3.63 7.91
C GLY A 257 1.65 -4.22 9.20
N GLY A 258 2.53 -4.89 9.91
CA GLY A 258 2.27 -5.49 11.20
C GLY A 258 3.55 -5.68 12.00
N VAL A 259 3.41 -6.00 13.27
CA VAL A 259 4.54 -6.32 14.15
C VAL A 259 4.97 -7.75 13.87
N ALA A 260 6.27 -7.98 13.69
CA ALA A 260 6.82 -9.32 13.53
C ALA A 260 6.56 -10.19 14.77
N ILE A 261 6.25 -11.48 14.58
CA ILE A 261 5.83 -12.38 15.67
C ILE A 261 6.87 -12.49 16.79
N HIS A 262 8.16 -12.32 16.46
CA HIS A 262 9.28 -12.41 17.40
C HIS A 262 9.99 -11.06 17.58
N SER A 263 9.31 -9.95 17.34
CA SER A 263 9.88 -8.59 17.47
C SER A 263 10.61 -8.41 18.81
N PRO A 264 11.91 -8.11 18.80
CA PRO A 264 12.66 -7.81 20.01
C PRO A 264 12.36 -6.42 20.61
N ASN A 265 11.83 -5.49 19.80
CA ASN A 265 11.52 -4.10 20.19
C ASN A 265 10.03 -3.78 19.97
N ARG A 266 9.14 -4.63 20.51
CA ARG A 266 7.70 -4.58 20.26
C ARG A 266 7.06 -3.21 20.55
N GLU A 267 7.45 -2.55 21.63
CA GLU A 267 6.91 -1.24 22.00
C GLU A 267 7.30 -0.17 20.95
N SER A 268 8.57 -0.16 20.51
CA SER A 268 9.04 0.72 19.43
C SER A 268 8.33 0.42 18.11
N ALA A 269 8.03 -0.85 17.82
CA ALA A 269 7.28 -1.26 16.64
C ALA A 269 5.85 -0.71 16.65
N ILE A 270 5.15 -0.81 17.79
CA ILE A 270 3.79 -0.28 17.94
C ILE A 270 3.81 1.25 17.82
N ALA A 271 4.73 1.92 18.50
CA ALA A 271 4.87 3.39 18.40
C ALA A 271 5.13 3.84 16.95
N PHE A 272 5.94 3.10 16.20
CA PHE A 272 6.16 3.39 14.77
C PHE A 272 4.87 3.21 13.93
N MET A 273 4.11 2.15 14.16
CA MET A 273 2.84 1.93 13.47
C MET A 273 1.80 3.00 13.81
N GLU A 274 1.71 3.41 15.08
CA GLU A 274 0.83 4.50 15.52
C GLU A 274 1.21 5.82 14.86
N PHE A 275 2.52 6.15 14.83
CA PHE A 275 3.04 7.31 14.10
C PHE A 275 2.62 7.31 12.63
N LEU A 276 2.70 6.16 11.94
CA LEU A 276 2.32 6.06 10.52
C LEU A 276 0.83 6.39 10.27
N THR A 277 -0.04 6.30 11.28
CA THR A 277 -1.46 6.66 11.20
C THR A 277 -1.77 8.06 11.74
N GLY A 278 -0.78 8.71 12.34
CA GLY A 278 -0.88 10.08 12.84
C GLY A 278 -0.91 11.12 11.70
N GLU A 279 -1.36 12.32 12.02
CA GLU A 279 -1.58 13.41 11.05
C GLU A 279 -0.34 13.68 10.18
N LYS A 280 0.83 13.84 10.80
CA LYS A 280 2.09 14.13 10.10
C LYS A 280 2.46 13.07 9.06
N ALA A 281 2.41 11.79 9.43
CA ALA A 281 2.72 10.71 8.51
C ALA A 281 1.66 10.58 7.42
N GLN A 282 0.39 10.78 7.74
CA GLN A 282 -0.70 10.73 6.76
C GLN A 282 -0.60 11.87 5.73
N GLN A 283 -0.15 13.06 6.11
CA GLN A 283 0.20 14.15 5.19
C GLN A 283 1.37 13.76 4.27
N LEU A 284 2.45 13.19 4.83
CA LEU A 284 3.60 12.70 4.06
C LEU A 284 3.20 11.63 3.03
N TYR A 285 2.25 10.72 3.35
CA TYR A 285 1.72 9.77 2.36
C TYR A 285 1.09 10.50 1.16
N GLY A 286 0.34 11.56 1.40
CA GLY A 286 -0.27 12.37 0.34
C GLY A 286 0.75 13.14 -0.50
N GLU A 287 1.70 13.79 0.14
CA GLU A 287 2.66 14.69 -0.49
C GLU A 287 3.77 13.97 -1.27
N ILE A 288 4.33 12.90 -0.68
CA ILE A 288 5.50 12.21 -1.22
C ILE A 288 5.11 10.99 -2.06
N ASN A 289 4.16 10.21 -1.55
CA ASN A 289 3.76 8.97 -2.18
C ASN A 289 2.54 9.12 -3.09
N PHE A 290 1.80 10.23 -2.97
CA PHE A 290 0.50 10.44 -3.63
C PHE A 290 -0.50 9.33 -3.28
N GLU A 291 -0.45 8.82 -2.05
CA GLU A 291 -1.36 7.82 -1.52
C GLU A 291 -2.35 8.50 -0.55
N TYR A 292 -3.60 8.03 -0.56
CA TYR A 292 -4.64 8.62 0.28
C TYR A 292 -4.50 8.17 1.74
N PRO A 293 -4.78 9.06 2.70
CA PRO A 293 -4.76 8.71 4.11
C PRO A 293 -5.81 7.64 4.45
N VAL A 294 -5.50 6.80 5.44
CA VAL A 294 -6.46 5.87 6.08
C VAL A 294 -7.19 6.54 7.24
N ASN A 295 -6.54 7.49 7.90
CA ASN A 295 -7.13 8.25 9.00
C ASN A 295 -8.14 9.26 8.45
N SER A 296 -9.42 9.05 8.72
CA SER A 296 -10.52 9.89 8.23
C SER A 296 -10.49 11.32 8.78
N ASN A 297 -9.76 11.57 9.87
CA ASN A 297 -9.58 12.89 10.44
C ASN A 297 -8.51 13.72 9.72
N VAL A 298 -7.75 13.10 8.81
CA VAL A 298 -6.71 13.77 8.02
C VAL A 298 -7.20 13.93 6.58
N ALA A 299 -7.40 15.19 6.17
CA ALA A 299 -7.80 15.47 4.80
C ALA A 299 -6.70 15.06 3.80
N ALA A 300 -7.11 14.53 2.65
CA ALA A 300 -6.22 14.39 1.51
C ALA A 300 -5.76 15.78 1.06
N GLY A 301 -4.53 16.16 1.43
CA GLY A 301 -4.00 17.51 1.18
C GLY A 301 -3.41 17.70 -0.21
N GLY A 302 -3.18 18.95 -0.58
CA GLY A 302 -2.33 19.35 -1.69
C GLY A 302 -2.71 18.73 -3.03
N VAL A 303 -1.76 17.98 -3.60
CA VAL A 303 -1.89 17.38 -4.94
C VAL A 303 -3.06 16.41 -5.05
N LEU A 304 -3.35 15.63 -4.01
CA LEU A 304 -4.46 14.66 -4.05
C LEU A 304 -5.83 15.33 -4.21
N GLN A 305 -6.01 16.52 -3.65
CA GLN A 305 -7.25 17.31 -3.86
C GLN A 305 -7.44 17.70 -5.33
N SER A 306 -6.34 17.97 -6.06
CA SER A 306 -6.40 18.30 -7.48
C SER A 306 -6.84 17.12 -8.37
N PHE A 307 -6.78 15.87 -7.86
CA PHE A 307 -7.27 14.68 -8.60
C PHE A 307 -8.79 14.54 -8.51
N GLY A 308 -9.45 15.29 -7.65
CA GLY A 308 -10.88 15.22 -7.38
C GLY A 308 -11.22 14.28 -6.22
N GLU A 309 -12.43 14.46 -5.71
CA GLU A 309 -13.01 13.55 -4.72
C GLU A 309 -13.58 12.31 -5.40
N PHE A 310 -13.54 11.17 -4.69
CA PHE A 310 -14.14 9.93 -5.19
C PHE A 310 -14.63 9.05 -4.04
N LYS A 311 -15.69 8.29 -4.33
CA LYS A 311 -16.19 7.23 -3.48
C LYS A 311 -15.25 6.03 -3.60
N ARG A 312 -14.77 5.53 -2.47
CA ARG A 312 -13.97 4.30 -2.35
C ARG A 312 -14.89 3.09 -2.22
N ASP A 313 -14.48 1.97 -2.80
CA ASP A 313 -15.11 0.68 -2.53
C ASP A 313 -14.83 0.29 -1.07
N GLU A 314 -15.88 -0.05 -0.32
CA GLU A 314 -15.81 -0.45 1.08
C GLU A 314 -15.72 -1.98 1.25
N LEU A 315 -15.36 -2.71 0.19
CA LEU A 315 -15.09 -4.12 0.26
C LEU A 315 -14.05 -4.40 1.36
N GLU A 316 -14.35 -5.37 2.21
CA GLU A 316 -13.37 -5.90 3.17
C GLU A 316 -12.08 -6.25 2.43
N ILE A 317 -10.99 -5.56 2.75
CA ILE A 317 -9.76 -5.62 1.94
C ILE A 317 -9.14 -7.02 1.90
N GLU A 318 -9.39 -7.85 2.93
CA GLU A 318 -8.97 -9.26 2.99
C GLU A 318 -9.57 -10.09 1.87
N LYS A 319 -10.78 -9.77 1.39
CA LYS A 319 -11.42 -10.49 0.27
C LYS A 319 -10.57 -10.48 -1.00
N LEU A 320 -9.77 -9.44 -1.20
CA LEU A 320 -8.84 -9.39 -2.35
C LEU A 320 -7.77 -10.47 -2.27
N SER A 321 -7.33 -10.83 -1.06
CA SER A 321 -6.35 -11.90 -0.86
C SER A 321 -7.00 -13.28 -0.94
N GLU A 322 -8.15 -13.46 -0.31
CA GLU A 322 -8.92 -14.72 -0.35
C GLU A 322 -9.23 -15.11 -1.81
N LEU A 323 -9.58 -14.12 -2.64
CA LEU A 323 -9.94 -14.33 -4.06
C LEU A 323 -8.75 -14.27 -5.01
N ALA A 324 -7.54 -13.99 -4.53
CA ALA A 324 -6.35 -13.89 -5.38
C ALA A 324 -6.02 -15.18 -6.16
N PRO A 325 -6.18 -16.40 -5.61
CA PRO A 325 -5.99 -17.64 -6.37
C PRO A 325 -6.98 -17.78 -7.53
N SER A 326 -8.28 -17.56 -7.29
CA SER A 326 -9.32 -17.58 -8.33
C SER A 326 -9.06 -16.51 -9.40
N ALA A 327 -8.69 -15.30 -8.97
CA ALA A 327 -8.33 -14.22 -9.89
C ALA A 327 -7.14 -14.60 -10.79
N GLN A 328 -6.11 -15.24 -10.24
CA GLN A 328 -4.96 -15.71 -11.02
C GLN A 328 -5.37 -16.78 -12.03
N MET A 329 -6.20 -17.76 -11.64
CA MET A 329 -6.68 -18.80 -12.55
C MET A 329 -7.49 -18.22 -13.72
N ILE A 330 -8.34 -17.22 -13.46
CA ILE A 330 -9.09 -16.54 -14.52
C ILE A 330 -8.13 -15.81 -15.44
N ILE A 331 -7.19 -15.02 -14.91
CA ILE A 331 -6.19 -14.26 -15.66
C ILE A 331 -5.38 -15.17 -16.60
N ASP A 332 -4.93 -16.31 -16.10
CA ASP A 332 -4.15 -17.27 -16.89
C ASP A 332 -5.01 -17.90 -18.02
N ARG A 333 -6.27 -18.22 -17.72
CA ARG A 333 -7.22 -18.78 -18.69
C ARG A 333 -7.53 -17.84 -19.85
N ILE A 334 -7.73 -16.54 -19.54
CA ILE A 334 -8.10 -15.52 -20.55
C ILE A 334 -6.88 -14.91 -21.26
N GLY A 335 -5.67 -15.15 -20.77
CA GLY A 335 -4.42 -14.64 -21.36
C GLY A 335 -4.17 -13.15 -21.14
N TRP A 336 -4.63 -12.60 -20.01
CA TRP A 336 -4.45 -11.17 -19.68
C TRP A 336 -3.03 -10.82 -19.28
#